data_9707b75b8ce29b1018687f021a63b800
#
_entry.id   9707b75b8ce29b1018687f021a63b800
#
_cell.length_a   1.000
_cell.length_b   1.000
_cell.length_c   1.000
_cell.angle_alpha   90.00
_cell.angle_beta   90.00
_cell.angle_gamma   90.00
#
_symmetry.space_group_name_H-M   'P 1'
#
loop_
_entity.id
_entity.type
_entity.pdbx_description
1 polymer ?
#
loop_
_entity_poly.entity_id
_entity_poly.type
_entity_poly.pdbx_seq_one_letter_code
_entity_poly.pdbx_strand_id
1 'polypeptide(L)'
;PARARLDLVFLVDATGSMGDEIEKLKLSLRAITAEVASLPSRPDICLGLVAYRDRGDAFLLRSHDFTNDVGAFLEQALYPLRAGGGGDYPEAMGEALHETVHQLSWRGEGATRLVVLLADAPPHLHQGAPHYDETMLAALGKGIKLFGVGASGLDRQGEFIQRQLAQYTGGKFVFLTYADAHRPGSGPGRETVHDVRNYSVDTLDRLVVRLVTEELAQSGVRGN
;
A
#
# COMPACT_ATOMS: atom_id res chain seq x y z
N PRO A 1 21.57 -17.81 11.96
CA PRO A 1 20.54 -17.79 10.94
C PRO A 1 20.52 -16.41 10.28
N ALA A 2 20.40 -16.38 8.94
CA ALA A 2 20.28 -15.13 8.21
C ALA A 2 19.00 -14.41 8.65
N ARG A 3 19.06 -13.07 8.76
CA ARG A 3 17.87 -12.26 9.07
C ARG A 3 16.85 -12.39 7.93
N ALA A 4 15.56 -12.47 8.28
CA ALA A 4 14.50 -12.35 7.30
C ALA A 4 14.63 -11.01 6.57
N ARG A 5 14.51 -11.00 5.25
CA ARG A 5 14.52 -9.77 4.44
C ARG A 5 13.10 -9.38 4.11
N LEU A 6 12.76 -8.12 4.34
CA LEU A 6 11.45 -7.55 4.05
C LEU A 6 11.61 -6.33 3.13
N ASP A 7 11.02 -6.40 1.95
CA ASP A 7 10.80 -5.26 1.06
C ASP A 7 9.35 -4.83 1.20
N LEU A 8 9.12 -3.62 1.70
CA LEU A 8 7.79 -3.06 1.94
C LEU A 8 7.63 -1.75 1.16
N VAL A 9 6.70 -1.75 0.22
CA VAL A 9 6.33 -0.56 -0.57
C VAL A 9 4.99 -0.04 -0.13
N PHE A 10 4.90 1.26 0.07
CA PHE A 10 3.65 1.99 0.14
C PHE A 10 3.34 2.55 -1.26
N LEU A 11 2.25 2.07 -1.85
CA LEU A 11 1.72 2.55 -3.11
C LEU A 11 0.50 3.41 -2.79
N VAL A 12 0.63 4.73 -2.96
CA VAL A 12 -0.30 5.69 -2.37
C VAL A 12 -0.93 6.56 -3.43
N ASP A 13 -2.23 6.54 -3.49
CA ASP A 13 -3.01 7.58 -4.14
C ASP A 13 -2.78 8.91 -3.42
N ALA A 14 -2.30 9.90 -4.13
CA ALA A 14 -1.98 11.23 -3.60
C ALA A 14 -2.89 12.32 -4.18
N THR A 15 -4.07 11.94 -4.66
CA THR A 15 -5.11 12.88 -5.08
C THR A 15 -5.73 13.60 -3.88
N GLY A 16 -6.52 14.64 -4.14
CA GLY A 16 -6.98 15.56 -3.09
C GLY A 16 -7.80 14.92 -1.98
N SER A 17 -8.57 13.87 -2.30
CA SER A 17 -9.40 13.11 -1.36
C SER A 17 -8.61 12.32 -0.32
N MET A 18 -7.34 11.97 -0.61
CA MET A 18 -6.49 11.13 0.22
C MET A 18 -5.71 11.88 1.32
N GLY A 19 -6.07 13.15 1.60
CA GLY A 19 -5.32 13.97 2.56
C GLY A 19 -5.22 13.36 3.94
N ASP A 20 -6.32 12.83 4.44
CA ASP A 20 -6.42 12.25 5.78
C ASP A 20 -5.61 10.94 5.90
N GLU A 21 -5.65 10.10 4.88
CA GLU A 21 -4.91 8.85 4.82
C GLU A 21 -3.39 9.09 4.76
N ILE A 22 -2.96 10.08 3.97
CA ILE A 22 -1.56 10.47 3.87
C ILE A 22 -1.03 11.00 5.21
N GLU A 23 -1.78 11.87 5.88
CA GLU A 23 -1.37 12.37 7.20
C GLU A 23 -1.36 11.24 8.24
N LYS A 24 -2.32 10.31 8.18
CA LYS A 24 -2.32 9.12 9.03
C LYS A 24 -1.10 8.23 8.79
N LEU A 25 -0.74 8.01 7.53
CA LEU A 25 0.45 7.24 7.17
C LEU A 25 1.72 7.90 7.73
N LYS A 26 1.86 9.22 7.61
CA LYS A 26 2.99 9.99 8.18
C LYS A 26 3.11 9.82 9.68
N LEU A 27 1.99 9.89 10.39
CA LEU A 27 1.95 9.72 11.84
C LEU A 27 2.28 8.27 12.26
N SER A 28 1.84 7.29 11.49
CA SER A 28 1.90 5.88 11.85
C SER A 28 3.20 5.20 11.42
N LEU A 29 3.87 5.66 10.36
CA LEU A 29 4.97 4.90 9.75
C LEU A 29 6.15 4.69 10.69
N ARG A 30 6.48 5.67 11.52
CA ARG A 30 7.55 5.52 12.51
C ARG A 30 7.23 4.42 13.53
N ALA A 31 5.97 4.33 13.97
CA ALA A 31 5.52 3.25 14.85
C ALA A 31 5.54 1.90 14.12
N ILE A 32 5.01 1.86 12.90
CA ILE A 32 5.02 0.65 12.05
C ILE A 32 6.44 0.10 11.91
N THR A 33 7.41 0.93 11.52
CA THR A 33 8.78 0.49 11.31
C THR A 33 9.46 0.04 12.60
N ALA A 34 9.22 0.72 13.72
CA ALA A 34 9.74 0.33 15.02
C ALA A 34 9.18 -1.00 15.49
N GLU A 35 7.87 -1.22 15.36
CA GLU A 35 7.22 -2.48 15.72
C GLU A 35 7.69 -3.64 14.84
N VAL A 36 7.77 -3.45 13.52
CA VAL A 36 8.27 -4.47 12.59
C VAL A 36 9.74 -4.82 12.90
N ALA A 37 10.58 -3.82 13.19
CA ALA A 37 11.97 -4.06 13.56
C ALA A 37 12.12 -4.83 14.88
N SER A 38 11.14 -4.74 15.79
CA SER A 38 11.10 -5.42 17.08
C SER A 38 10.57 -6.87 17.02
N LEU A 39 10.06 -7.30 15.86
CA LEU A 39 9.55 -8.67 15.69
C LEU A 39 10.63 -9.71 16.02
N PRO A 40 10.26 -10.91 16.52
CA PRO A 40 11.23 -11.96 16.85
C PRO A 40 12.18 -12.32 15.70
N SER A 41 11.69 -12.23 14.46
CA SER A 41 12.47 -12.44 13.23
C SER A 41 13.52 -11.36 12.97
N ARG A 42 13.41 -10.19 13.63
CA ARG A 42 14.28 -9.00 13.43
C ARG A 42 14.60 -8.76 11.96
N PRO A 43 13.59 -8.54 11.11
CA PRO A 43 13.80 -8.49 9.67
C PRO A 43 14.75 -7.34 9.28
N ASP A 44 15.49 -7.56 8.21
CA ASP A 44 16.19 -6.51 7.50
C ASP A 44 15.17 -5.84 6.55
N ILE A 45 14.75 -4.61 6.90
CA ILE A 45 13.64 -3.90 6.24
C ILE A 45 14.22 -2.93 5.22
N CYS A 46 13.69 -2.98 3.99
CA CYS A 46 13.81 -1.91 3.00
C CYS A 46 12.44 -1.33 2.70
N LEU A 47 12.36 -0.02 2.68
CA LEU A 47 11.13 0.75 2.43
C LEU A 47 11.18 1.41 1.06
N GLY A 48 10.09 1.35 0.31
CA GLY A 48 9.88 2.07 -0.94
C GLY A 48 8.53 2.81 -0.92
N LEU A 49 8.43 3.84 -1.75
CA LEU A 49 7.19 4.62 -1.93
C LEU A 49 6.97 4.87 -3.41
N VAL A 50 5.75 4.60 -3.88
CA VAL A 50 5.26 5.12 -5.16
C VAL A 50 3.98 5.88 -4.88
N ALA A 51 4.00 7.17 -5.11
CA ALA A 51 2.82 8.02 -5.02
C ALA A 51 2.34 8.38 -6.42
N TYR A 52 1.04 8.41 -6.63
CA TYR A 52 0.45 8.78 -7.91
C TYR A 52 -0.70 9.77 -7.75
N ARG A 53 -0.97 10.47 -8.82
CA ARG A 53 -2.15 11.31 -9.03
C ARG A 53 -2.75 10.96 -10.38
N ASP A 54 -3.29 11.94 -11.08
CA ASP A 54 -3.80 11.72 -12.43
C ASP A 54 -3.06 12.56 -13.48
N ARG A 55 -3.37 12.27 -14.75
CA ARG A 55 -2.82 12.98 -15.90
C ARG A 55 -3.26 14.43 -15.87
N GLY A 56 -2.31 15.34 -16.03
CA GLY A 56 -2.56 16.78 -15.95
C GLY A 56 -2.33 17.40 -14.58
N ASP A 57 -2.17 16.59 -13.56
CA ASP A 57 -1.80 17.04 -12.22
C ASP A 57 -0.32 17.50 -12.13
N ALA A 58 0.07 18.03 -10.98
CA ALA A 58 1.44 18.48 -10.73
C ALA A 58 2.49 17.37 -10.92
N PHE A 59 2.10 16.11 -10.79
CA PHE A 59 2.86 14.92 -11.17
C PHE A 59 1.91 13.74 -11.41
N LEU A 60 2.32 12.83 -12.28
CA LEU A 60 1.64 11.55 -12.48
C LEU A 60 2.14 10.53 -11.45
N LEU A 61 3.45 10.35 -11.37
CA LEU A 61 4.13 9.42 -10.46
C LEU A 61 5.26 10.12 -9.72
N ARG A 62 5.47 9.71 -8.45
CA ARG A 62 6.67 9.99 -7.67
C ARG A 62 7.13 8.69 -7.04
N SER A 63 8.31 8.21 -7.47
CA SER A 63 8.88 6.95 -7.01
C SER A 63 10.10 7.21 -6.14
N HIS A 64 10.16 6.53 -5.01
CA HIS A 64 11.33 6.44 -4.15
C HIS A 64 11.68 4.96 -3.99
N ASP A 65 12.80 4.57 -4.57
CA ASP A 65 13.27 3.19 -4.53
C ASP A 65 13.68 2.78 -3.11
N PHE A 66 13.94 1.51 -2.93
CA PHE A 66 14.17 0.91 -1.63
C PHE A 66 15.36 1.53 -0.89
N THR A 67 15.14 1.82 0.38
CA THR A 67 16.18 2.20 1.34
C THR A 67 15.95 1.49 2.68
N ASN A 68 17.03 1.13 3.35
CA ASN A 68 17.00 0.65 4.73
C ASN A 68 17.19 1.78 5.77
N ASP A 69 17.43 2.99 5.31
CA ASP A 69 17.47 4.18 6.16
C ASP A 69 16.05 4.74 6.34
N VAL A 70 15.42 4.38 7.47
CA VAL A 70 14.08 4.83 7.82
C VAL A 70 14.01 6.35 7.94
N GLY A 71 15.07 7.00 8.47
CA GLY A 71 15.12 8.45 8.59
C GLY A 71 15.11 9.13 7.23
N ALA A 72 15.98 8.69 6.32
CA ALA A 72 16.03 9.18 4.95
C ALA A 72 14.70 8.95 4.22
N PHE A 73 14.07 7.79 4.38
CA PHE A 73 12.75 7.50 3.80
C PHE A 73 11.68 8.47 4.28
N LEU A 74 11.62 8.73 5.59
CA LEU A 74 10.66 9.68 6.15
C LEU A 74 10.85 11.09 5.62
N GLU A 75 12.09 11.60 5.64
CA GLU A 75 12.41 12.99 5.29
C GLU A 75 12.31 13.25 3.78
N GLN A 76 12.73 12.29 2.93
CA GLN A 76 12.85 12.50 1.49
C GLN A 76 11.64 11.99 0.70
N ALA A 77 10.98 10.93 1.18
CA ALA A 77 9.86 10.31 0.47
C ALA A 77 8.50 10.67 1.08
N LEU A 78 8.30 10.40 2.36
CA LEU A 78 6.98 10.44 2.95
C LEU A 78 6.55 11.84 3.43
N TYR A 79 7.38 12.54 4.20
CA TYR A 79 6.99 13.84 4.75
C TYR A 79 6.74 14.94 3.69
N PRO A 80 7.45 14.95 2.53
CA PRO A 80 7.14 15.88 1.45
C PRO A 80 5.84 15.55 0.70
N LEU A 81 5.31 14.33 0.82
CA LEU A 81 4.09 13.93 0.12
C LEU A 81 2.90 14.77 0.60
N ARG A 82 2.13 15.30 -0.34
CA ARG A 82 0.91 16.06 -0.08
C ARG A 82 -0.19 15.56 -0.98
N ALA A 83 -1.41 15.48 -0.46
CA ALA A 83 -2.59 15.27 -1.28
C ALA A 83 -2.85 16.52 -2.13
N GLY A 84 -3.36 16.31 -3.34
CA GLY A 84 -3.74 17.40 -4.24
C GLY A 84 -3.93 16.92 -5.66
N GLY A 85 -4.61 17.68 -6.48
CA GLY A 85 -5.01 17.23 -7.81
C GLY A 85 -6.19 16.27 -7.74
N GLY A 86 -6.35 15.45 -8.76
CA GLY A 86 -7.52 14.62 -8.94
C GLY A 86 -8.71 15.47 -9.39
N GLY A 87 -8.95 15.59 -10.69
CA GLY A 87 -10.05 16.38 -11.25
C GLY A 87 -11.21 15.53 -11.73
N ASP A 88 -10.94 14.28 -11.93
CA ASP A 88 -11.87 13.25 -12.38
C ASP A 88 -11.63 11.93 -11.63
N TYR A 89 -12.41 10.98 -11.94
CA TYR A 89 -12.45 9.64 -11.36
C TYR A 89 -12.66 8.69 -12.54
N PRO A 90 -11.74 7.81 -12.85
CA PRO A 90 -10.68 7.16 -12.07
C PRO A 90 -9.31 7.88 -12.10
N GLU A 91 -8.27 7.27 -11.47
CA GLU A 91 -6.93 7.80 -11.26
C GLU A 91 -5.82 6.89 -11.85
N ALA A 92 -4.56 7.34 -11.87
CA ALA A 92 -3.44 6.64 -12.52
C ALA A 92 -2.87 5.45 -11.72
N MET A 93 -3.71 4.66 -11.07
CA MET A 93 -3.30 3.47 -10.32
C MET A 93 -2.59 2.43 -11.20
N GLY A 94 -2.99 2.27 -12.47
CA GLY A 94 -2.40 1.30 -13.38
C GLY A 94 -0.92 1.61 -13.65
N GLU A 95 -0.61 2.87 -13.92
CA GLU A 95 0.74 3.37 -14.13
C GLU A 95 1.60 3.19 -12.87
N ALA A 96 1.02 3.46 -11.71
CA ALA A 96 1.71 3.34 -10.42
C ALA A 96 1.97 1.87 -10.03
N LEU A 97 1.04 0.97 -10.30
CA LEU A 97 1.25 -0.47 -10.16
C LEU A 97 2.38 -0.96 -11.05
N HIS A 98 2.37 -0.53 -12.33
CA HIS A 98 3.42 -0.88 -13.29
C HIS A 98 4.79 -0.42 -12.82
N GLU A 99 4.90 0.84 -12.39
CA GLU A 99 6.12 1.40 -11.80
C GLU A 99 6.60 0.57 -10.61
N THR A 100 5.69 0.29 -9.67
CA THR A 100 5.99 -0.47 -8.46
C THR A 100 6.55 -1.86 -8.75
N VAL A 101 5.92 -2.59 -9.67
CA VAL A 101 6.29 -3.98 -9.95
C VAL A 101 7.51 -4.10 -10.85
N HIS A 102 7.70 -3.17 -11.79
CA HIS A 102 8.71 -3.30 -12.84
C HIS A 102 9.94 -2.43 -12.64
N GLN A 103 9.83 -1.27 -12.00
CA GLN A 103 10.92 -0.30 -11.93
C GLN A 103 11.64 -0.26 -10.58
N LEU A 104 10.98 -0.65 -9.47
CA LEU A 104 11.64 -0.68 -8.17
C LEU A 104 12.66 -1.85 -8.09
N SER A 105 13.72 -1.62 -7.35
CA SER A 105 14.85 -2.56 -7.18
C SER A 105 14.57 -3.63 -6.12
N TRP A 106 13.58 -4.48 -6.36
CA TRP A 106 13.20 -5.58 -5.46
C TRP A 106 14.38 -6.52 -5.18
N ARG A 107 14.62 -6.83 -3.92
CA ARG A 107 15.64 -7.82 -3.55
C ARG A 107 15.27 -9.22 -4.06
N GLY A 108 16.30 -10.04 -4.36
CA GLY A 108 16.14 -11.38 -4.94
C GLY A 108 15.55 -12.42 -3.98
N GLU A 109 15.84 -13.71 -4.24
CA GLU A 109 15.32 -14.84 -3.48
C GLU A 109 15.49 -14.68 -1.97
N GLY A 110 14.51 -15.19 -1.21
CA GLY A 110 14.48 -15.14 0.26
C GLY A 110 14.05 -13.79 0.84
N ALA A 111 13.66 -12.80 0.02
CA ALA A 111 13.01 -11.59 0.50
C ALA A 111 11.49 -11.74 0.46
N THR A 112 10.82 -11.38 1.55
CA THR A 112 9.38 -11.16 1.58
C THR A 112 9.09 -9.82 0.92
N ARG A 113 8.25 -9.78 -0.13
CA ARG A 113 7.97 -8.60 -0.94
C ARG A 113 6.52 -8.22 -0.82
N LEU A 114 6.25 -7.06 -0.21
CA LEU A 114 4.90 -6.61 0.10
C LEU A 114 4.66 -5.21 -0.47
N VAL A 115 3.47 -5.02 -1.02
CA VAL A 115 2.93 -3.71 -1.40
C VAL A 115 1.68 -3.44 -0.60
N VAL A 116 1.61 -2.30 0.06
CA VAL A 116 0.41 -1.77 0.71
C VAL A 116 -0.13 -0.66 -0.18
N LEU A 117 -1.22 -0.96 -0.89
CA LEU A 117 -1.90 -0.03 -1.79
C LEU A 117 -2.99 0.71 -1.01
N LEU A 118 -2.82 2.04 -0.84
CA LEU A 118 -3.82 2.93 -0.25
C LEU A 118 -4.46 3.77 -1.35
N ALA A 119 -5.75 3.58 -1.59
CA ALA A 119 -6.46 4.29 -2.64
C ALA A 119 -7.97 4.38 -2.38
N ASP A 120 -8.58 5.43 -2.88
CA ASP A 120 -10.04 5.67 -2.85
C ASP A 120 -10.70 5.70 -4.24
N ALA A 121 -9.92 5.45 -5.31
CA ALA A 121 -10.39 5.44 -6.69
C ALA A 121 -9.90 4.21 -7.48
N PRO A 122 -10.65 3.76 -8.53
CA PRO A 122 -10.19 2.71 -9.44
C PRO A 122 -9.12 3.22 -10.42
N PRO A 123 -8.38 2.30 -11.08
CA PRO A 123 -7.51 2.66 -12.19
C PRO A 123 -8.31 3.05 -13.44
N HIS A 124 -7.68 3.81 -14.34
CA HIS A 124 -8.14 3.94 -15.71
C HIS A 124 -8.14 2.58 -16.43
N LEU A 125 -9.24 2.26 -17.12
CA LEU A 125 -9.39 1.02 -17.89
C LEU A 125 -9.42 1.27 -19.41
N HIS A 126 -8.87 2.38 -19.88
CA HIS A 126 -8.85 2.71 -21.29
C HIS A 126 -7.57 2.24 -21.99
N GLN A 127 -7.59 2.20 -23.32
CA GLN A 127 -6.41 1.92 -24.13
C GLN A 127 -5.32 2.99 -23.90
N GLY A 128 -4.08 2.53 -23.73
CA GLY A 128 -2.91 3.38 -23.53
C GLY A 128 -2.49 3.61 -22.07
N ALA A 129 -3.24 3.09 -21.10
CA ALA A 129 -2.77 2.92 -19.73
C ALA A 129 -2.22 1.49 -19.54
N PRO A 130 -1.23 1.27 -18.66
CA PRO A 130 -0.83 -0.08 -18.27
C PRO A 130 -2.03 -0.83 -17.66
N HIS A 131 -2.28 -2.03 -18.15
CA HIS A 131 -3.36 -2.86 -17.64
C HIS A 131 -2.99 -3.43 -16.26
N TYR A 132 -3.86 -3.20 -15.27
CA TYR A 132 -3.61 -3.62 -13.90
C TYR A 132 -3.53 -5.16 -13.76
N ASP A 133 -4.28 -5.90 -14.56
CA ASP A 133 -4.30 -7.37 -14.56
C ASP A 133 -2.99 -7.97 -15.09
N GLU A 134 -2.40 -7.41 -16.14
CA GLU A 134 -1.08 -7.81 -16.63
C GLU A 134 -0.01 -7.57 -15.56
N THR A 135 -0.05 -6.41 -14.91
CA THR A 135 0.86 -6.06 -13.82
C THR A 135 0.64 -6.96 -12.58
N MET A 136 -0.61 -7.33 -12.29
CA MET A 136 -0.95 -8.29 -11.25
C MET A 136 -0.29 -9.66 -11.49
N LEU A 137 -0.36 -10.16 -12.72
CA LEU A 137 0.29 -11.42 -13.10
C LEU A 137 1.83 -11.32 -12.99
N ALA A 138 2.40 -10.19 -13.37
CA ALA A 138 3.83 -9.93 -13.19
C ALA A 138 4.24 -9.89 -11.71
N ALA A 139 3.42 -9.27 -10.86
CA ALA A 139 3.63 -9.25 -9.41
C ALA A 139 3.61 -10.66 -8.82
N LEU A 140 2.62 -11.47 -9.21
CA LEU A 140 2.56 -12.88 -8.81
C LEU A 140 3.81 -13.64 -9.23
N GLY A 141 4.26 -13.49 -10.49
CA GLY A 141 5.46 -14.13 -11.01
C GLY A 141 6.74 -13.72 -10.27
N LYS A 142 6.78 -12.51 -9.75
CA LYS A 142 7.89 -11.98 -8.92
C LYS A 142 7.73 -12.30 -7.43
N GLY A 143 6.66 -12.96 -7.00
CA GLY A 143 6.38 -13.22 -5.59
C GLY A 143 6.12 -11.95 -4.77
N ILE A 144 5.59 -10.91 -5.41
CA ILE A 144 5.17 -9.66 -4.77
C ILE A 144 3.71 -9.82 -4.37
N LYS A 145 3.39 -9.65 -3.09
CA LYS A 145 2.02 -9.67 -2.57
C LYS A 145 1.46 -8.25 -2.44
N LEU A 146 0.24 -8.08 -2.92
CA LEU A 146 -0.49 -6.82 -2.87
C LEU A 146 -1.55 -6.86 -1.77
N PHE A 147 -1.50 -5.87 -0.88
CA PHE A 147 -2.51 -5.64 0.14
C PHE A 147 -3.28 -4.39 -0.22
N GLY A 148 -4.56 -4.55 -0.56
CA GLY A 148 -5.44 -3.43 -0.86
C GLY A 148 -5.99 -2.83 0.43
N VAL A 149 -5.82 -1.54 0.59
CA VAL A 149 -6.39 -0.74 1.68
C VAL A 149 -7.31 0.29 1.06
N GLY A 150 -8.59 -0.03 1.01
CA GLY A 150 -9.62 0.86 0.49
C GLY A 150 -9.87 2.02 1.45
N ALA A 151 -9.66 3.24 0.97
CA ALA A 151 -9.95 4.45 1.72
C ALA A 151 -11.42 4.87 1.55
N SER A 152 -11.84 5.85 2.33
CA SER A 152 -13.20 6.38 2.27
C SER A 152 -13.49 6.99 0.90
N GLY A 153 -14.57 6.57 0.25
CA GLY A 153 -14.93 7.02 -1.10
C GLY A 153 -14.71 5.98 -2.19
N LEU A 154 -13.96 4.91 -1.92
CA LEU A 154 -13.72 3.84 -2.89
C LEU A 154 -15.03 3.25 -3.39
N ASP A 155 -15.24 3.26 -4.70
CA ASP A 155 -16.43 2.69 -5.32
C ASP A 155 -16.34 1.17 -5.48
N ARG A 156 -17.42 0.57 -6.00
CA ARG A 156 -17.49 -0.88 -6.22
C ARG A 156 -16.46 -1.37 -7.23
N GLN A 157 -16.11 -0.58 -8.24
CA GLN A 157 -15.12 -0.94 -9.25
C GLN A 157 -13.72 -0.96 -8.64
N GLY A 158 -13.37 0.08 -7.89
CA GLY A 158 -12.10 0.15 -7.17
C GLY A 158 -11.96 -0.96 -6.13
N GLU A 159 -13.02 -1.23 -5.37
CA GLU A 159 -13.06 -2.37 -4.44
C GLU A 159 -12.83 -3.70 -5.15
N PHE A 160 -13.55 -3.95 -6.24
CA PHE A 160 -13.39 -5.19 -7.02
C PHE A 160 -11.95 -5.38 -7.50
N ILE A 161 -11.34 -4.33 -8.06
CA ILE A 161 -9.98 -4.37 -8.58
C ILE A 161 -8.96 -4.59 -7.45
N GLN A 162 -9.06 -3.85 -6.35
CA GLN A 162 -8.16 -4.03 -5.21
C GLN A 162 -8.30 -5.43 -4.58
N ARG A 163 -9.51 -5.97 -4.49
CA ARG A 163 -9.74 -7.36 -4.06
C ARG A 163 -9.10 -8.37 -5.00
N GLN A 164 -9.23 -8.16 -6.31
CA GLN A 164 -8.64 -9.04 -7.32
C GLN A 164 -7.11 -9.03 -7.22
N LEU A 165 -6.49 -7.85 -7.17
CA LEU A 165 -5.06 -7.68 -6.96
C LEU A 165 -4.56 -8.42 -5.73
N ALA A 166 -5.26 -8.25 -4.60
CA ALA A 166 -4.90 -8.90 -3.35
C ALA A 166 -5.05 -10.43 -3.43
N GLN A 167 -6.19 -10.93 -3.87
CA GLN A 167 -6.44 -12.38 -3.96
C GLN A 167 -5.47 -13.09 -4.88
N TYR A 168 -5.22 -12.54 -6.07
CA TYR A 168 -4.32 -13.18 -7.04
C TYR A 168 -2.88 -13.24 -6.57
N THR A 169 -2.42 -12.23 -5.86
CA THR A 169 -1.04 -12.18 -5.35
C THR A 169 -0.88 -12.81 -3.97
N GLY A 170 -1.95 -13.32 -3.37
CA GLY A 170 -1.94 -13.95 -2.04
C GLY A 170 -1.91 -12.97 -0.89
N GLY A 171 -2.27 -11.71 -1.13
CA GLY A 171 -2.47 -10.70 -0.11
C GLY A 171 -3.91 -10.64 0.42
N LYS A 172 -4.28 -9.52 1.02
CA LYS A 172 -5.61 -9.27 1.59
C LYS A 172 -6.12 -7.89 1.20
N PHE A 173 -7.43 -7.74 1.17
CA PHE A 173 -8.09 -6.45 1.03
C PHE A 173 -8.78 -6.07 2.34
N VAL A 174 -8.66 -4.81 2.75
CA VAL A 174 -9.30 -4.25 3.94
C VAL A 174 -9.79 -2.83 3.67
N PHE A 175 -10.82 -2.42 4.39
CA PHE A 175 -11.24 -1.02 4.42
C PHE A 175 -10.63 -0.29 5.63
N LEU A 176 -10.20 0.96 5.41
CA LEU A 176 -10.00 1.92 6.49
C LEU A 176 -11.29 2.72 6.68
N THR A 177 -11.78 2.71 7.90
CA THR A 177 -12.90 3.54 8.32
C THR A 177 -12.51 4.32 9.57
N TYR A 178 -13.00 5.55 9.68
CA TYR A 178 -12.77 6.41 10.85
C TYR A 178 -14.09 6.62 11.59
N ALA A 179 -14.07 6.73 12.91
CA ALA A 179 -15.26 7.03 13.71
C ALA A 179 -15.86 8.40 13.33
N ASP A 180 -15.01 9.33 12.93
CA ASP A 180 -15.38 10.61 12.34
C ASP A 180 -14.59 10.77 11.04
N ALA A 181 -15.28 10.82 9.91
CA ALA A 181 -14.66 10.91 8.58
C ALA A 181 -13.75 12.15 8.42
N HIS A 182 -14.01 13.22 9.18
CA HIS A 182 -13.22 14.45 9.16
C HIS A 182 -12.08 14.45 10.20
N ARG A 183 -11.93 13.39 10.97
CA ARG A 183 -10.91 13.26 12.02
C ARG A 183 -10.23 11.89 11.98
N PRO A 184 -9.21 11.69 11.17
CA PRO A 184 -8.49 10.40 11.06
C PRO A 184 -7.95 9.86 12.38
N GLY A 185 -7.70 10.75 13.34
CA GLY A 185 -7.29 10.40 14.71
C GLY A 185 -8.40 9.93 15.63
N SER A 186 -9.66 9.93 15.20
CA SER A 186 -10.82 9.54 16.02
C SER A 186 -10.91 8.04 16.31
N GLY A 187 -10.00 7.25 15.74
CA GLY A 187 -9.99 5.80 15.85
C GLY A 187 -10.85 5.10 14.79
N PRO A 188 -10.94 3.76 14.85
CA PRO A 188 -11.67 3.00 13.86
C PRO A 188 -13.16 3.28 13.89
N GLY A 189 -13.74 3.52 12.71
CA GLY A 189 -15.18 3.68 12.52
C GLY A 189 -15.92 2.35 12.43
N ARG A 190 -17.22 2.40 12.50
CA ARG A 190 -18.10 1.22 12.37
C ARG A 190 -18.93 1.24 11.09
N GLU A 191 -19.00 2.37 10.42
CA GLU A 191 -19.82 2.55 9.23
C GLU A 191 -18.96 2.48 7.97
N THR A 192 -19.43 1.74 6.99
CA THR A 192 -18.91 1.69 5.65
C THR A 192 -20.09 1.76 4.67
N VAL A 193 -19.90 2.40 3.53
CA VAL A 193 -20.88 2.41 2.44
C VAL A 193 -20.96 1.06 1.71
N HIS A 194 -20.08 0.13 2.06
CA HIS A 194 -20.00 -1.19 1.47
C HIS A 194 -20.73 -2.20 2.36
N ASP A 195 -21.57 -3.04 1.76
CA ASP A 195 -22.24 -4.16 2.44
C ASP A 195 -21.25 -5.31 2.68
N VAL A 196 -20.37 -5.14 3.67
CA VAL A 196 -19.37 -6.13 4.05
C VAL A 196 -19.73 -6.68 5.43
N ARG A 197 -20.18 -7.92 5.47
CA ARG A 197 -20.63 -8.57 6.72
C ARG A 197 -19.51 -8.94 7.69
N ASN A 198 -18.28 -9.11 7.18
CA ASN A 198 -17.10 -9.48 7.96
C ASN A 198 -15.92 -8.61 7.56
N TYR A 199 -15.72 -7.49 8.21
CA TYR A 199 -14.52 -6.68 8.08
C TYR A 199 -13.90 -6.43 9.45
N SER A 200 -12.57 -6.39 9.48
CA SER A 200 -11.86 -5.95 10.67
C SER A 200 -11.66 -4.45 10.61
N VAL A 201 -12.10 -3.76 11.63
CA VAL A 201 -11.84 -2.34 11.81
C VAL A 201 -10.54 -2.21 12.60
N ASP A 202 -9.52 -1.64 11.99
CA ASP A 202 -8.21 -1.52 12.60
C ASP A 202 -7.61 -0.13 12.28
N THR A 203 -6.67 0.32 13.06
CA THR A 203 -5.87 1.50 12.71
C THR A 203 -4.82 1.09 11.66
N LEU A 204 -4.39 2.04 10.81
CA LEU A 204 -3.46 1.76 9.72
C LEU A 204 -2.15 1.13 10.23
N ASP A 205 -1.62 1.62 11.36
CA ASP A 205 -0.42 1.10 11.99
C ASP A 205 -0.58 -0.37 12.41
N ARG A 206 -1.62 -0.70 13.16
CA ARG A 206 -1.91 -2.08 13.59
C ARG A 206 -2.14 -3.01 12.41
N LEU A 207 -2.86 -2.52 11.40
CA LEU A 207 -3.13 -3.28 10.18
C LEU A 207 -1.83 -3.67 9.49
N VAL A 208 -0.96 -2.69 9.20
CA VAL A 208 0.30 -2.96 8.49
C VAL A 208 1.22 -3.87 9.30
N VAL A 209 1.37 -3.63 10.61
CA VAL A 209 2.17 -4.50 11.48
C VAL A 209 1.63 -5.93 11.48
N ARG A 210 0.33 -6.12 11.58
CA ARG A 210 -0.29 -7.46 11.52
C ARG A 210 -0.03 -8.15 10.20
N LEU A 211 -0.25 -7.47 9.06
CA LEU A 211 0.00 -8.04 7.74
C LEU A 211 1.46 -8.47 7.57
N VAL A 212 2.39 -7.63 7.96
CA VAL A 212 3.82 -7.92 7.90
C VAL A 212 4.19 -9.11 8.81
N THR A 213 3.66 -9.14 10.04
CA THR A 213 3.91 -10.23 11.00
C THR A 213 3.43 -11.57 10.46
N GLU A 214 2.21 -11.62 9.92
CA GLU A 214 1.64 -12.83 9.33
C GLU A 214 2.47 -13.32 8.14
N GLU A 215 2.93 -12.43 7.27
CA GLU A 215 3.73 -12.80 6.10
C GLU A 215 5.12 -13.29 6.45
N LEU A 216 5.80 -12.66 7.41
CA LEU A 216 7.10 -13.11 7.89
C LEU A 216 7.01 -14.46 8.59
N ALA A 217 5.94 -14.74 9.34
CA ALA A 217 5.71 -16.02 9.97
C ALA A 217 5.52 -17.13 8.93
N GLN A 218 4.77 -16.89 7.86
CA GLN A 218 4.58 -17.85 6.76
C GLN A 218 5.88 -18.13 5.99
N SER A 219 6.72 -17.11 5.80
CA SER A 219 8.01 -17.24 5.11
C SER A 219 9.00 -18.08 5.91
N GLY A 220 8.98 -17.98 7.24
CA GLY A 220 9.82 -18.78 8.14
C GLY A 220 9.46 -20.28 8.16
N VAL A 221 8.20 -20.64 7.91
CA VAL A 221 7.75 -22.04 7.85
C VAL A 221 8.16 -22.73 6.54
N ARG A 222 8.35 -22.00 5.46
CA ARG A 222 8.75 -22.56 4.15
C ARG A 222 10.26 -22.80 4.00
N GLY A 223 11.05 -22.37 4.97
CA GLY A 223 12.52 -22.46 4.97
C GLY A 223 13.10 -23.63 5.84
N ASN A 224 12.24 -24.53 6.33
CA ASN A 224 12.67 -25.74 7.08
C ASN A 224 12.40 -27.00 6.29
#